data_1176d191fe7e71b83de1151c5e1328f1
#
_entry.id   1176d191fe7e71b83de1151c5e1328f1
#
_cell.length_a   1.000
_cell.length_b   1.000
_cell.length_c   1.000
_cell.angle_alpha   90.00
_cell.angle_beta   90.00
_cell.angle_gamma   90.00
#
_symmetry.space_group_name_H-M   'P 1'
#
loop_
_entity.id
_entity.type
_entity.pdbx_description
1 polymer ?
#
loop_
_entity_poly.entity_id
_entity_poly.type
_entity_poly.pdbx_seq_one_letter_code
_entity_poly.pdbx_strand_id
1 'polypeptide(L)'
;MLFRSVPVDAYGNISRSLILKILSQVGAMRDPGQNEKVATKRKRNKKQRLGRFFAVAPRQGRITPGIYERVTFASGSAIRPVLIFTPRRPMYRQRYRFYELGQELARRIFPREFEEAARIAMGTQR
;
A
#
# COMPACT_ATOMS: atom_id res chain seq x y z
N MET A 1 19.15 -20.00 5.66
CA MET A 1 19.55 -18.66 5.17
C MET A 1 18.34 -17.74 5.28
N LEU A 2 18.39 -16.80 6.22
CA LEU A 2 17.31 -15.81 6.39
C LEU A 2 17.41 -14.81 5.24
N PHE A 3 16.44 -14.86 4.32
CA PHE A 3 16.27 -13.80 3.34
C PHE A 3 16.03 -12.50 4.11
N ARG A 4 16.86 -11.49 3.94
CA ARG A 4 16.62 -10.16 4.47
C ARG A 4 15.27 -9.71 3.90
N SER A 5 14.23 -9.71 4.73
CA SER A 5 12.93 -9.19 4.36
C SER A 5 13.07 -7.71 3.98
N VAL A 6 12.21 -7.27 3.08
CA VAL A 6 12.09 -5.85 2.75
C VAL A 6 11.84 -5.09 4.06
N PRO A 7 12.57 -3.98 4.33
CA PRO A 7 12.36 -3.22 5.56
C PRO A 7 10.94 -2.67 5.59
N VAL A 8 10.22 -3.05 6.63
CA VAL A 8 8.86 -2.59 6.93
C VAL A 8 8.87 -1.84 8.25
N ASP A 9 7.93 -0.93 8.44
CA ASP A 9 7.72 -0.23 9.71
C ASP A 9 7.06 -1.16 10.77
N ALA A 10 6.83 -0.62 11.97
CA ALA A 10 6.19 -1.36 13.07
C ALA A 10 4.77 -1.84 12.73
N TYR A 11 4.14 -1.28 11.71
CA TYR A 11 2.79 -1.64 11.22
C TYR A 11 2.80 -2.57 10.02
N GLY A 12 3.99 -2.97 9.55
CA GLY A 12 4.16 -3.84 8.39
C GLY A 12 4.10 -3.11 7.04
N ASN A 13 4.17 -1.77 7.02
CA ASN A 13 4.16 -1.00 5.79
C ASN A 13 5.57 -0.77 5.25
N ILE A 14 5.68 -0.77 3.94
CA ILE A 14 6.91 -0.39 3.24
C ILE A 14 7.08 1.13 3.30
N SER A 15 8.29 1.61 3.53
CA SER A 15 8.56 3.05 3.59
C SER A 15 8.21 3.73 2.26
N ARG A 16 7.65 4.96 2.32
CA ARG A 16 7.31 5.76 1.13
C ARG A 16 8.52 5.97 0.22
N SER A 17 9.70 6.20 0.78
CA SER A 17 10.93 6.40 0.02
C SER A 17 11.30 5.16 -0.80
N LEU A 18 11.12 3.96 -0.26
CA LEU A 18 11.36 2.72 -0.97
C LEU A 18 10.32 2.51 -2.09
N ILE A 19 9.04 2.82 -1.84
CA ILE A 19 8.00 2.74 -2.86
C ILE A 19 8.33 3.68 -4.04
N LEU A 20 8.67 4.93 -3.77
CA LEU A 20 9.04 5.90 -4.81
C LEU A 20 10.26 5.43 -5.61
N LYS A 21 11.27 4.87 -4.92
CA LYS A 21 12.45 4.30 -5.58
C LYS A 21 12.10 3.14 -6.50
N ILE A 22 11.23 2.24 -6.07
CA ILE A 22 10.75 1.11 -6.87
C ILE A 22 10.00 1.63 -8.10
N LEU A 23 9.03 2.54 -7.92
CA LEU A 23 8.24 3.10 -9.01
C LEU A 23 9.10 3.81 -10.05
N SER A 24 10.07 4.62 -9.62
CA SER A 24 11.00 5.29 -10.51
C SER A 24 11.85 4.32 -11.32
N GLN A 25 12.35 3.24 -10.70
CA GLN A 25 13.18 2.24 -11.38
C GLN A 25 12.41 1.35 -12.35
N VAL A 26 11.17 1.03 -12.00
CA VAL A 26 10.26 0.25 -12.87
C VAL A 26 9.72 1.12 -14.03
N GLY A 27 9.75 2.45 -13.87
CA GLY A 27 9.20 3.38 -14.87
C GLY A 27 7.71 3.60 -14.71
N ALA A 28 7.19 3.43 -13.49
CA ALA A 28 5.75 3.50 -13.19
C ALA A 28 5.39 4.77 -12.39
N MET A 29 6.21 5.82 -12.43
CA MET A 29 5.87 7.11 -11.83
C MET A 29 4.77 7.78 -12.63
N ARG A 30 3.87 8.50 -11.94
CA ARG A 30 2.78 9.26 -12.58
C ARG A 30 3.31 10.33 -13.53
N ASP A 31 4.41 10.99 -13.14
CA ASP A 31 5.15 11.91 -13.98
C ASP A 31 6.33 11.18 -14.62
N PRO A 32 6.36 11.02 -15.96
CA PRO A 32 7.44 10.33 -16.66
C PRO A 32 8.83 10.95 -16.43
N GLY A 33 8.91 12.25 -16.13
CA GLY A 33 10.15 12.95 -15.82
C GLY A 33 10.82 12.48 -14.54
N GLN A 34 10.05 11.89 -13.62
CA GLN A 34 10.54 11.33 -12.35
C GLN A 34 11.06 9.90 -12.46
N ASN A 35 10.90 9.26 -13.62
CA ASN A 35 11.45 7.94 -13.87
C ASN A 35 12.97 8.00 -14.02
N GLU A 36 13.63 6.92 -13.60
CA GLU A 36 15.08 6.81 -13.71
C GLU A 36 15.53 6.81 -15.18
N LYS A 37 16.40 7.76 -15.55
CA LYS A 37 16.94 7.89 -16.91
C LYS A 37 17.85 6.70 -17.26
N VAL A 38 17.88 6.32 -18.55
CA VAL A 38 18.69 5.20 -19.05
C VAL A 38 20.18 5.36 -18.72
N ALA A 39 20.71 6.58 -18.79
CA ALA A 39 22.10 6.87 -18.44
C ALA A 39 22.38 6.60 -16.96
N THR A 40 21.47 6.97 -16.06
CA THR A 40 21.57 6.68 -14.63
C THR A 40 21.49 5.19 -14.35
N LYS A 41 20.59 4.48 -15.03
CA LYS A 41 20.49 3.01 -14.97
C LYS A 41 21.82 2.34 -15.34
N ARG A 42 22.46 2.78 -16.43
CA ARG A 42 23.75 2.24 -16.88
C ARG A 42 24.88 2.49 -15.85
N LYS A 43 25.02 3.71 -15.33
CA LYS A 43 26.01 4.05 -14.29
C LYS A 43 25.82 3.24 -13.01
N ARG A 44 24.57 3.10 -12.54
CA ARG A 44 24.26 2.29 -11.35
C ARG A 44 24.62 0.82 -11.57
N ASN A 45 24.29 0.25 -12.72
CA ASN A 45 24.59 -1.13 -13.04
C ASN A 45 26.10 -1.46 -13.03
N LYS A 46 26.93 -0.47 -13.39
CA LYS A 46 28.38 -0.61 -13.38
C LYS A 46 29.02 -0.47 -11.99
N LYS A 47 28.43 0.39 -11.13
CA LYS A 47 28.98 0.72 -9.80
C LYS A 47 28.38 -0.05 -8.62
N GLN A 48 27.15 -0.57 -8.74
CA GLN A 48 26.44 -1.11 -7.59
C GLN A 48 26.09 -2.58 -7.78
N ARG A 49 26.62 -3.41 -6.88
CA ARG A 49 26.08 -4.74 -6.54
C ARG A 49 24.72 -4.66 -5.82
N LEU A 50 24.06 -3.50 -5.85
CA LEU A 50 22.76 -3.25 -5.22
C LEU A 50 21.61 -3.69 -6.13
N GLY A 51 20.59 -4.25 -5.51
CA GLY A 51 19.45 -4.84 -6.17
C GLY A 51 18.78 -3.92 -7.19
N ARG A 52 18.40 -4.50 -8.31
CA ARG A 52 17.63 -3.85 -9.36
C ARG A 52 16.19 -4.31 -9.26
N PHE A 53 15.27 -3.37 -9.12
CA PHE A 53 13.84 -3.67 -9.14
C PHE A 53 13.36 -3.84 -10.58
N PHE A 54 12.51 -4.85 -10.81
CA PHE A 54 11.83 -5.10 -12.06
C PHE A 54 10.43 -5.68 -11.80
N ALA A 55 9.50 -5.36 -12.69
CA ALA A 55 8.14 -5.87 -12.64
C ALA A 55 8.00 -7.11 -13.51
N VAL A 56 7.25 -8.09 -13.03
CA VAL A 56 6.81 -9.26 -13.77
C VAL A 56 5.30 -9.12 -13.98
N ALA A 57 4.89 -9.03 -15.25
CA ALA A 57 3.48 -8.94 -15.60
C ALA A 57 2.78 -10.30 -15.50
N PRO A 58 1.43 -10.32 -15.34
CA PRO A 58 0.65 -11.55 -15.43
C PRO A 58 0.94 -12.26 -16.76
N ARG A 59 1.09 -13.59 -16.70
CA ARG A 59 1.39 -14.46 -17.86
C ARG A 59 2.80 -14.35 -18.45
N GLN A 60 3.73 -13.66 -17.83
CA GLN A 60 5.15 -13.68 -18.21
C GLN A 60 5.91 -14.76 -17.43
N GLY A 61 5.89 -16.00 -17.90
CA GLY A 61 6.70 -17.10 -17.38
C GLY A 61 6.13 -17.78 -16.11
N ARG A 62 7.01 -18.52 -15.41
CA ARG A 62 6.65 -19.33 -14.23
C ARG A 62 6.64 -18.54 -12.91
N ILE A 63 7.02 -17.27 -12.95
CA ILE A 63 7.14 -16.43 -11.75
C ILE A 63 5.81 -15.72 -11.51
N THR A 64 5.37 -15.68 -10.25
CA THR A 64 4.16 -14.97 -9.84
C THR A 64 4.24 -13.47 -10.20
N PRO A 65 3.17 -12.85 -10.70
CA PRO A 65 3.17 -11.42 -11.01
C PRO A 65 3.54 -10.58 -9.79
N GLY A 66 4.43 -9.61 -9.99
CA GLY A 66 4.89 -8.81 -8.86
C GLY A 66 6.10 -7.94 -9.19
N ILE A 67 6.66 -7.33 -8.16
CA ILE A 67 7.91 -6.58 -8.23
C ILE A 67 8.98 -7.40 -7.51
N TYR A 68 10.09 -7.59 -8.21
CA TYR A 68 11.22 -8.36 -7.75
C TYR A 68 12.49 -7.51 -7.74
N GLU A 69 13.39 -7.89 -6.85
CA GLU A 69 14.73 -7.32 -6.78
C GLU A 69 15.76 -8.38 -7.21
N ARG A 70 16.65 -8.01 -8.12
CA ARG A 70 17.83 -8.84 -8.43
C ARG A 70 18.95 -8.50 -7.47
N VAL A 71 19.38 -9.47 -6.71
CA VAL A 71 20.49 -9.37 -5.77
C VAL A 71 21.67 -10.11 -6.35
N THR A 72 22.83 -9.44 -6.44
CA THR A 72 24.07 -10.02 -6.96
C THR A 72 24.99 -10.32 -5.78
N PHE A 73 25.49 -11.54 -5.73
CA PHE A 73 26.47 -12.03 -4.76
C PHE A 73 27.80 -12.30 -5.47
N ALA A 74 28.85 -12.56 -4.70
CA ALA A 74 30.14 -12.95 -5.25
C ALA A 74 30.08 -14.23 -6.09
N SER A 75 29.17 -15.16 -5.73
CA SER A 75 28.94 -16.46 -6.36
C SER A 75 27.80 -16.50 -7.40
N GLY A 76 27.18 -15.36 -7.72
CA GLY A 76 26.08 -15.35 -8.69
C GLY A 76 25.01 -14.28 -8.43
N SER A 77 23.84 -14.46 -9.00
CA SER A 77 22.69 -13.58 -8.80
C SER A 77 21.44 -14.36 -8.41
N ALA A 78 20.63 -13.77 -7.55
CA ALA A 78 19.32 -14.31 -7.15
C ALA A 78 18.22 -13.26 -7.33
N ILE A 79 16.97 -13.73 -7.42
CA ILE A 79 15.79 -12.87 -7.47
C ILE A 79 15.05 -13.01 -6.15
N ARG A 80 14.65 -11.87 -5.61
CA ARG A 80 13.89 -11.79 -4.36
C ARG A 80 12.56 -11.09 -4.61
N PRO A 81 11.41 -11.64 -4.18
CA PRO A 81 10.14 -10.94 -4.25
C PRO A 81 10.13 -9.75 -3.28
N VAL A 82 9.64 -8.62 -3.74
CA VAL A 82 9.43 -7.39 -2.95
C VAL A 82 7.95 -7.16 -2.75
N LEU A 83 7.18 -7.21 -3.83
CA LEU A 83 5.72 -7.10 -3.83
C LEU A 83 5.16 -8.18 -4.74
N ILE A 84 4.17 -8.91 -4.28
CA ILE A 84 3.45 -9.91 -5.07
C ILE A 84 2.04 -9.38 -5.33
N PHE A 85 1.62 -9.36 -6.60
CA PHE A 85 0.29 -8.94 -6.99
C PHE A 85 -0.66 -10.14 -6.91
N THR A 86 -1.66 -10.04 -6.04
CA THR A 86 -2.68 -11.06 -5.90
C THR A 86 -3.99 -10.58 -6.54
N PRO A 87 -4.67 -11.40 -7.35
CA PRO A 87 -5.96 -11.03 -7.93
C PRO A 87 -7.10 -11.00 -6.90
N ARG A 88 -6.84 -11.52 -5.71
CA ARG A 88 -7.83 -11.56 -4.63
C ARG A 88 -7.91 -10.21 -3.95
N ARG A 89 -9.14 -9.70 -3.79
CA ARG A 89 -9.38 -8.51 -2.96
C ARG A 89 -9.00 -8.82 -1.51
N PRO A 90 -8.31 -7.91 -0.82
CA PRO A 90 -8.04 -8.09 0.60
C PRO A 90 -9.36 -8.20 1.36
N MET A 91 -9.50 -9.25 2.15
CA MET A 91 -10.64 -9.42 3.04
C MET A 91 -10.23 -8.91 4.42
N TYR A 92 -10.74 -7.77 4.79
CA TYR A 92 -10.52 -7.22 6.12
C TYR A 92 -11.62 -7.70 7.07
N ARG A 93 -11.22 -8.21 8.22
CA ARG A 93 -12.17 -8.48 9.31
C ARG A 93 -12.61 -7.14 9.87
N GLN A 94 -13.91 -6.85 9.86
CA GLN A 94 -14.46 -5.64 10.43
C GLN A 94 -14.14 -5.62 11.94
N ARG A 95 -13.26 -4.72 12.37
CA ARG A 95 -12.89 -4.57 13.79
C ARG A 95 -13.84 -3.65 14.53
N TYR A 96 -14.45 -2.72 13.84
CA TYR A 96 -15.34 -1.70 14.41
C TYR A 96 -16.67 -1.70 13.68
N ARG A 97 -17.74 -1.93 14.41
CA ARG A 97 -19.13 -1.99 13.88
C ARG A 97 -19.76 -0.61 13.94
N PHE A 98 -19.22 0.32 13.17
CA PHE A 98 -19.63 1.72 13.20
C PHE A 98 -21.11 1.92 12.95
N TYR A 99 -21.66 1.26 11.94
CA TYR A 99 -23.09 1.41 11.56
C TYR A 99 -24.03 0.85 12.63
N GLU A 100 -23.69 -0.31 13.20
CA GLU A 100 -24.50 -0.96 14.22
C GLU A 100 -24.50 -0.13 15.51
N LEU A 101 -23.33 0.34 15.94
CA LEU A 101 -23.20 1.23 17.11
C LEU A 101 -23.88 2.59 16.86
N GLY A 102 -23.77 3.15 15.64
CA GLY A 102 -24.44 4.39 15.27
C GLY A 102 -25.96 4.25 15.30
N GLN A 103 -26.50 3.15 14.79
CA GLN A 103 -27.93 2.88 14.83
C GLN A 103 -28.44 2.67 16.27
N GLU A 104 -27.69 1.94 17.09
CA GLU A 104 -28.06 1.72 18.48
C GLU A 104 -28.05 3.02 19.28
N LEU A 105 -27.03 3.85 19.12
CA LEU A 105 -26.96 5.18 19.73
C LEU A 105 -28.09 6.10 19.24
N ALA A 106 -28.36 6.12 17.93
CA ALA A 106 -29.44 6.92 17.37
C ALA A 106 -30.81 6.50 17.93
N ARG A 107 -31.12 5.21 17.98
CA ARG A 107 -32.38 4.71 18.56
C ARG A 107 -32.55 5.07 20.05
N ARG A 108 -31.43 5.11 20.78
CA ARG A 108 -31.43 5.38 22.23
C ARG A 108 -31.53 6.88 22.54
N ILE A 109 -30.83 7.72 21.78
CA ILE A 109 -30.68 9.15 22.11
C ILE A 109 -31.70 10.00 21.33
N PHE A 110 -31.95 9.70 20.06
CA PHE A 110 -32.78 10.51 19.17
C PHE A 110 -34.20 10.80 19.71
N PRO A 111 -34.96 9.84 20.26
CA PRO A 111 -36.32 10.14 20.75
C PRO A 111 -36.34 11.25 21.80
N ARG A 112 -35.43 11.15 22.77
CA ARG A 112 -35.33 12.12 23.88
C ARG A 112 -34.93 13.51 23.38
N GLU A 113 -33.89 13.58 22.56
CA GLU A 113 -33.39 14.84 22.01
C GLU A 113 -34.40 15.48 21.06
N PHE A 114 -35.12 14.65 20.30
CA PHE A 114 -36.22 15.14 19.41
C PHE A 114 -37.36 15.70 20.20
N GLU A 115 -37.85 15.02 21.26
CA GLU A 115 -38.92 15.52 22.10
C GLU A 115 -38.57 16.83 22.80
N GLU A 116 -37.32 16.97 23.25
CA GLU A 116 -36.87 18.21 23.85
C GLU A 116 -36.75 19.34 22.84
N ALA A 117 -36.21 19.10 21.65
CA ALA A 117 -36.13 20.08 20.59
C ALA A 117 -37.54 20.51 20.09
N ALA A 118 -38.45 19.54 19.94
CA ALA A 118 -39.81 19.81 19.55
C ALA A 118 -40.55 20.68 20.59
N ARG A 119 -40.38 20.40 21.89
CA ARG A 119 -40.95 21.20 22.98
C ARG A 119 -40.44 22.63 22.96
N ILE A 120 -39.17 22.84 22.75
CA ILE A 120 -38.55 24.16 22.64
C ILE A 120 -39.13 24.91 21.41
N ALA A 121 -39.17 24.24 20.26
CA ALA A 121 -39.71 24.82 19.03
C ALA A 121 -41.19 25.23 19.13
N MET A 122 -42.04 24.39 19.72
CA MET A 122 -43.43 24.68 19.95
C MET A 122 -43.66 25.77 21.02
N GLY A 123 -42.78 25.84 22.04
CA GLY A 123 -42.81 26.87 23.09
C GLY A 123 -42.38 28.25 22.60
N THR A 124 -41.66 28.34 21.49
CA THR A 124 -41.12 29.61 20.93
C THR A 124 -42.10 30.25 19.92
N GLN A 125 -43.21 29.59 19.55
CA GLN A 125 -44.24 30.15 18.70
C GLN A 125 -45.26 30.95 19.56
N ARG A 126 -44.87 32.18 19.93
CA ARG A 126 -45.76 33.26 20.40
C ARG A 126 -45.45 34.53 19.68
#